data_d085e27de3d55f62469a8a43b46e3f2e
#
_entry.id   d085e27de3d55f62469a8a43b46e3f2e
#
_cell.length_a   1.000
_cell.length_b   1.000
_cell.length_c   1.000
_cell.angle_alpha   90.00
_cell.angle_beta   90.00
_cell.angle_gamma   90.00
#
_symmetry.space_group_name_H-M   'P 1'
#
loop_
_entity.id
_entity.type
_entity.pdbx_description
1 polymer ?
#
loop_
_entity_poly.entity_id
_entity_poly.type
_entity_poly.pdbx_seq_one_letter_code
_entity_poly.pdbx_strand_id
1 'polypeptide(L)'
;GEPALTIGVTKMSAANTVDVSHAVQQKLDDLQDKLDGAKLSVIFDQAPYVERSIESLTTEGLLGLVFAVLVILVFLMSVRATLVTAISIPTSVLLAFIGLNFAEFTLNMLTLGALTISIGRVVDDSIVVIENIKRHLGENPAADRVATIIEAVREVAGAITASTVTTVAVFLPMAFVSGMVGELFRPFAFTVTIALVASLLVALTIVPVLAYWFLRPDRARRR
;
A
#
# COMPACT_ATOMS: atom_id res chain seq x y z
N GLY A 1 29.07 39.62 -3.29
CA GLY A 1 28.18 38.76 -2.54
C GLY A 1 27.98 39.31 -1.15
N GLU A 2 26.75 39.42 -0.71
CA GLU A 2 26.45 39.81 0.66
C GLU A 2 26.70 38.66 1.63
N PRO A 3 27.16 38.90 2.87
CA PRO A 3 27.34 37.83 3.86
C PRO A 3 26.01 37.22 4.22
N ALA A 4 25.92 35.87 4.16
CA ALA A 4 24.74 35.12 4.48
C ALA A 4 25.04 34.06 5.56
N LEU A 5 24.09 33.84 6.44
CA LEU A 5 24.09 32.74 7.42
C LEU A 5 23.11 31.67 6.98
N THR A 6 23.50 30.40 7.09
CA THR A 6 22.61 29.26 6.82
C THR A 6 22.28 28.55 8.12
N ILE A 7 20.99 28.33 8.35
CA ILE A 7 20.48 27.56 9.49
C ILE A 7 19.90 26.28 8.96
N GLY A 8 20.42 25.13 9.40
CA GLY A 8 19.87 23.83 9.10
C GLY A 8 18.87 23.41 10.17
N VAL A 9 17.63 23.12 9.76
CA VAL A 9 16.60 22.54 10.63
C VAL A 9 16.44 21.07 10.29
N THR A 10 16.60 20.20 11.28
CA THR A 10 16.46 18.75 11.11
C THR A 10 15.31 18.26 11.97
N LYS A 11 14.41 17.48 11.36
CA LYS A 11 13.31 16.88 12.10
C LYS A 11 13.76 15.69 12.97
N MET A 12 13.06 15.43 14.05
CA MET A 12 13.21 14.19 14.79
C MET A 12 12.71 13.00 13.95
N SER A 13 13.28 11.81 14.17
CA SER A 13 12.96 10.61 13.36
C SER A 13 11.47 10.27 13.34
N ALA A 14 10.75 10.49 14.43
CA ALA A 14 9.32 10.25 14.55
C ALA A 14 8.43 11.40 14.04
N ALA A 15 9.00 12.55 13.67
CA ALA A 15 8.21 13.70 13.25
C ALA A 15 7.84 13.63 11.76
N ASN A 16 6.64 14.14 11.43
CA ASN A 16 6.18 14.28 10.06
C ASN A 16 6.94 15.40 9.33
N THR A 17 7.48 15.12 8.15
CA THR A 17 8.27 16.07 7.36
C THR A 17 7.47 17.31 6.96
N VAL A 18 6.23 17.13 6.52
CA VAL A 18 5.36 18.20 6.04
C VAL A 18 4.94 19.11 7.19
N ASP A 19 4.51 18.52 8.32
CA ASP A 19 4.09 19.27 9.51
C ASP A 19 5.23 20.12 10.07
N VAL A 20 6.44 19.54 10.13
CA VAL A 20 7.63 20.27 10.60
C VAL A 20 7.99 21.42 9.65
N SER A 21 7.94 21.19 8.35
CA SER A 21 8.20 22.24 7.36
C SER A 21 7.21 23.39 7.49
N HIS A 22 5.91 23.10 7.55
CA HIS A 22 4.88 24.12 7.73
C HIS A 22 5.05 24.91 9.03
N ALA A 23 5.38 24.22 10.14
CA ALA A 23 5.65 24.88 11.41
C ALA A 23 6.89 25.80 11.34
N VAL A 24 7.94 25.37 10.62
CA VAL A 24 9.14 26.19 10.39
C VAL A 24 8.82 27.40 9.52
N GLN A 25 8.06 27.23 8.44
CA GLN A 25 7.66 28.34 7.58
C GLN A 25 6.85 29.38 8.35
N GLN A 26 5.86 28.98 9.15
CA GLN A 26 5.13 29.91 10.02
C GLN A 26 6.05 30.68 10.98
N LYS A 27 7.05 30.00 11.55
CA LYS A 27 8.03 30.65 12.41
C LYS A 27 8.94 31.60 11.65
N LEU A 28 9.29 31.31 10.41
CA LEU A 28 10.09 32.21 9.57
C LEU A 28 9.32 33.50 9.25
N ASP A 29 8.01 33.39 8.94
CA ASP A 29 7.13 34.52 8.71
C ASP A 29 7.04 35.40 9.95
N ASP A 30 6.80 34.81 11.14
CA ASP A 30 6.77 35.51 12.43
C ASP A 30 8.09 36.21 12.76
N LEU A 31 9.24 35.66 12.33
CA LEU A 31 10.55 36.20 12.56
C LEU A 31 10.92 37.28 11.54
N GLN A 32 10.48 37.15 10.29
CA GLN A 32 10.76 38.14 9.25
C GLN A 32 10.26 39.52 9.66
N ASP A 33 9.08 39.58 10.29
CA ASP A 33 8.50 40.85 10.78
C ASP A 33 9.29 41.50 11.94
N LYS A 34 10.16 40.72 12.60
CA LYS A 34 10.95 41.15 13.75
C LYS A 34 12.41 41.50 13.42
N LEU A 35 12.83 41.14 12.21
CA LEU A 35 14.21 41.32 11.74
C LEU A 35 14.32 42.55 10.82
N ASP A 36 14.75 43.66 11.37
CA ASP A 36 15.04 44.88 10.60
C ASP A 36 16.29 44.64 9.71
N GLY A 37 16.08 44.65 8.38
CA GLY A 37 17.17 44.68 7.40
C GLY A 37 17.76 43.31 7.02
N ALA A 38 17.32 42.21 7.63
CA ALA A 38 17.70 40.86 7.22
C ALA A 38 16.52 40.14 6.48
N LYS A 39 16.84 39.46 5.39
CA LYS A 39 15.84 38.66 4.62
C LYS A 39 16.03 37.17 4.91
N LEU A 40 15.00 36.57 5.45
CA LEU A 40 14.93 35.11 5.56
C LEU A 40 14.45 34.51 4.26
N SER A 41 15.11 33.45 3.81
CA SER A 41 14.69 32.68 2.64
C SER A 41 14.93 31.18 2.84
N VAL A 42 13.97 30.38 2.45
CA VAL A 42 14.11 28.93 2.45
C VAL A 42 14.96 28.55 1.23
N ILE A 43 16.11 27.93 1.46
CA ILE A 43 17.02 27.48 0.41
C ILE A 43 16.65 26.08 -0.06
N PHE A 44 16.25 25.21 0.88
CA PHE A 44 15.90 23.84 0.61
C PHE A 44 14.78 23.38 1.56
N ASP A 45 13.73 22.79 0.99
CA ASP A 45 12.61 22.22 1.72
C ASP A 45 12.24 20.85 1.09
N GLN A 46 12.12 19.83 1.91
CA GLN A 46 11.72 18.49 1.48
C GLN A 46 10.20 18.31 1.40
N ALA A 47 9.41 19.12 2.10
CA ALA A 47 7.98 18.96 2.19
C ALA A 47 7.27 19.01 0.83
N PRO A 48 7.56 19.98 -0.07
CA PRO A 48 6.92 20.01 -1.40
C PRO A 48 7.21 18.76 -2.23
N TYR A 49 8.31 18.08 -1.95
CA TYR A 49 8.66 16.83 -2.62
C TYR A 49 7.81 15.66 -2.12
N VAL A 50 7.62 15.59 -0.80
CA VAL A 50 6.74 14.58 -0.17
C VAL A 50 5.30 14.79 -0.60
N GLU A 51 4.81 16.02 -0.59
CA GLU A 51 3.44 16.37 -1.01
C GLU A 51 3.18 15.97 -2.45
N ARG A 52 4.08 16.31 -3.39
CA ARG A 52 3.97 15.88 -4.79
C ARG A 52 4.04 14.38 -4.95
N SER A 53 4.85 13.70 -4.15
CA SER A 53 4.92 12.23 -4.18
C SER A 53 3.62 11.61 -3.72
N ILE A 54 2.96 12.15 -2.70
CA ILE A 54 1.64 11.70 -2.24
C ILE A 54 0.58 11.97 -3.32
N GLU A 55 0.59 13.14 -3.96
CA GLU A 55 -0.32 13.49 -5.05
C GLU A 55 -0.12 12.57 -6.26
N SER A 56 1.13 12.34 -6.68
CA SER A 56 1.46 11.40 -7.75
C SER A 56 1.01 9.98 -7.42
N LEU A 57 1.28 9.51 -6.20
CA LEU A 57 0.83 8.18 -5.76
C LEU A 57 -0.69 8.06 -5.76
N THR A 58 -1.40 9.10 -5.35
CA THR A 58 -2.86 9.10 -5.37
C THR A 58 -3.37 9.03 -6.81
N THR A 59 -2.81 9.84 -7.70
CA THR A 59 -3.21 9.90 -9.10
C THR A 59 -2.80 8.63 -9.85
N GLU A 60 -1.54 8.21 -9.73
CA GLU A 60 -1.01 7.03 -10.40
C GLU A 60 -1.61 5.74 -9.80
N GLY A 61 -1.83 5.73 -8.48
CA GLY A 61 -2.51 4.64 -7.80
C GLY A 61 -3.96 4.48 -8.25
N LEU A 62 -4.68 5.59 -8.43
CA LEU A 62 -6.05 5.57 -8.95
C LEU A 62 -6.09 5.12 -10.41
N LEU A 63 -5.19 5.64 -11.24
CA LEU A 63 -5.05 5.18 -12.63
C LEU A 63 -4.68 3.70 -12.69
N GLY A 64 -3.71 3.27 -11.90
CA GLY A 64 -3.32 1.87 -11.78
C GLY A 64 -4.48 0.97 -11.33
N LEU A 65 -5.28 1.43 -10.36
CA LEU A 65 -6.49 0.74 -9.92
C LEU A 65 -7.52 0.60 -11.05
N VAL A 66 -7.77 1.68 -11.81
CA VAL A 66 -8.69 1.65 -12.95
C VAL A 66 -8.21 0.65 -14.01
N PHE A 67 -6.94 0.69 -14.38
CA PHE A 67 -6.38 -0.26 -15.34
C PHE A 67 -6.41 -1.70 -14.80
N ALA A 68 -6.07 -1.92 -13.53
CA ALA A 68 -6.16 -3.23 -12.90
C ALA A 68 -7.60 -3.76 -12.95
N VAL A 69 -8.58 -2.95 -12.58
CA VAL A 69 -10.01 -3.32 -12.63
C VAL A 69 -10.44 -3.67 -14.05
N LEU A 70 -10.00 -2.93 -15.06
CA LEU A 70 -10.31 -3.24 -16.47
C LEU A 70 -9.69 -4.59 -16.90
N VAL A 71 -8.42 -4.82 -16.59
CA VAL A 71 -7.74 -6.09 -16.90
C VAL A 71 -8.42 -7.26 -16.16
N ILE A 72 -8.73 -7.10 -14.87
CA ILE A 72 -9.42 -8.09 -14.06
C ILE A 72 -10.81 -8.39 -14.63
N LEU A 73 -11.53 -7.35 -15.08
CA LEU A 73 -12.84 -7.51 -15.69
C LEU A 73 -12.76 -8.36 -16.97
N VAL A 74 -11.76 -8.11 -17.82
CA VAL A 74 -11.52 -8.89 -19.04
C VAL A 74 -11.13 -10.33 -18.69
N PHE A 75 -10.25 -10.51 -17.71
CA PHE A 75 -9.73 -11.82 -17.31
C PHE A 75 -10.79 -12.68 -16.60
N LEU A 76 -11.47 -12.13 -15.62
CA LEU A 76 -12.50 -12.83 -14.85
C LEU A 76 -13.84 -12.91 -15.59
N MET A 77 -14.09 -12.07 -16.58
CA MET A 77 -15.37 -11.96 -17.32
C MET A 77 -16.59 -11.90 -16.40
N SER A 78 -16.43 -11.25 -15.23
CA SER A 78 -17.46 -11.19 -14.18
C SER A 78 -17.35 -9.89 -13.39
N VAL A 79 -18.32 -9.01 -13.57
CA VAL A 79 -18.41 -7.74 -12.85
C VAL A 79 -18.40 -7.93 -11.32
N ARG A 80 -19.05 -8.98 -10.83
CA ARG A 80 -19.12 -9.26 -9.38
C ARG A 80 -17.78 -9.67 -8.80
N ALA A 81 -17.05 -10.54 -9.50
CA ALA A 81 -15.70 -10.93 -9.09
C ALA A 81 -14.74 -9.73 -9.15
N THR A 82 -14.86 -8.89 -10.19
CA THR A 82 -14.09 -7.66 -10.32
C THR A 82 -14.36 -6.68 -9.19
N LEU A 83 -15.62 -6.52 -8.75
CA LEU A 83 -15.96 -5.67 -7.61
C LEU A 83 -15.33 -6.16 -6.31
N VAL A 84 -15.30 -7.47 -6.06
CA VAL A 84 -14.62 -8.03 -4.88
C VAL A 84 -13.14 -7.66 -4.88
N THR A 85 -12.46 -7.86 -6.00
CA THR A 85 -11.04 -7.50 -6.13
C THR A 85 -10.82 -5.99 -6.02
N ALA A 86 -11.67 -5.18 -6.66
CA ALA A 86 -11.59 -3.72 -6.61
C ALA A 86 -11.74 -3.15 -5.19
N ILE A 87 -12.52 -3.81 -4.32
CA ILE A 87 -12.67 -3.43 -2.90
C ILE A 87 -11.48 -3.94 -2.08
N SER A 88 -10.95 -5.12 -2.38
CA SER A 88 -9.84 -5.71 -1.61
C SER A 88 -8.56 -4.90 -1.72
N ILE A 89 -8.29 -4.28 -2.87
CA ILE A 89 -7.08 -3.47 -3.10
C ILE A 89 -7.00 -2.28 -2.13
N PRO A 90 -7.97 -1.33 -2.10
CA PRO A 90 -7.91 -0.22 -1.16
C PRO A 90 -7.98 -0.70 0.31
N THR A 91 -8.67 -1.80 0.59
CA THR A 91 -8.71 -2.38 1.94
C THR A 91 -7.33 -2.84 2.40
N SER A 92 -6.57 -3.50 1.54
CA SER A 92 -5.18 -3.92 1.84
C SER A 92 -4.26 -2.72 2.05
N VAL A 93 -4.39 -1.68 1.24
CA VAL A 93 -3.61 -0.44 1.37
C VAL A 93 -3.94 0.26 2.69
N LEU A 94 -5.21 0.38 3.04
CA LEU A 94 -5.63 0.96 4.32
C LEU A 94 -5.08 0.15 5.50
N LEU A 95 -5.13 -1.17 5.43
CA LEU A 95 -4.58 -2.03 6.49
C LEU A 95 -3.05 -1.86 6.58
N ALA A 96 -2.36 -1.70 5.46
CA ALA A 96 -0.94 -1.40 5.44
C ALA A 96 -0.63 -0.04 6.10
N PHE A 97 -1.41 1.00 5.82
CA PHE A 97 -1.26 2.30 6.49
C PHE A 97 -1.49 2.21 8.01
N ILE A 98 -2.50 1.46 8.42
CA ILE A 98 -2.75 1.20 9.86
C ILE A 98 -1.52 0.49 10.48
N GLY A 99 -0.99 -0.53 9.82
CA GLY A 99 0.21 -1.24 10.27
C GLY A 99 1.44 -0.34 10.37
N LEU A 100 1.65 0.55 9.40
CA LEU A 100 2.74 1.54 9.42
C LEU A 100 2.59 2.53 10.58
N ASN A 101 1.37 2.99 10.83
CA ASN A 101 1.09 3.89 11.94
C ASN A 101 1.37 3.22 13.30
N PHE A 102 0.98 1.95 13.48
CA PHE A 102 1.32 1.18 14.69
C PHE A 102 2.81 0.93 14.85
N ALA A 103 3.54 0.79 13.75
CA ALA A 103 4.99 0.62 13.74
C ALA A 103 5.76 1.95 13.84
N GLU A 104 5.06 3.06 14.00
CA GLU A 104 5.62 4.43 14.11
C GLU A 104 6.46 4.86 12.89
N PHE A 105 6.20 4.28 11.72
CA PHE A 105 6.85 4.68 10.48
C PHE A 105 6.11 5.86 9.85
N THR A 106 6.86 6.89 9.50
CA THR A 106 6.34 8.06 8.78
C THR A 106 6.36 7.84 7.27
N LEU A 107 5.41 8.47 6.58
CA LEU A 107 5.42 8.50 5.12
C LEU A 107 6.56 9.38 4.62
N ASN A 108 7.44 8.78 3.86
CA ASN A 108 8.55 9.42 3.17
C ASN A 108 8.73 8.77 1.80
N MET A 109 9.68 9.24 1.01
CA MET A 109 9.93 8.74 -0.34
C MET A 109 10.16 7.24 -0.42
N LEU A 110 10.87 6.69 0.57
CA LEU A 110 11.20 5.26 0.60
C LEU A 110 9.99 4.41 1.01
N THR A 111 9.23 4.84 2.02
CA THR A 111 8.01 4.12 2.44
C THR A 111 6.92 4.21 1.38
N LEU A 112 6.79 5.34 0.69
CA LEU A 112 5.87 5.50 -0.42
C LEU A 112 6.27 4.63 -1.64
N GLY A 113 7.57 4.58 -1.96
CA GLY A 113 8.10 3.67 -2.98
C GLY A 113 7.86 2.21 -2.64
N ALA A 114 8.06 1.83 -1.38
CA ALA A 114 7.78 0.48 -0.88
C ALA A 114 6.30 0.10 -1.04
N LEU A 115 5.39 1.00 -0.71
CA LEU A 115 3.94 0.80 -0.90
C LEU A 115 3.60 0.63 -2.38
N THR A 116 4.16 1.46 -3.26
CA THR A 116 3.94 1.37 -4.71
C THR A 116 4.34 0.01 -5.26
N ILE A 117 5.52 -0.50 -4.88
CA ILE A 117 5.97 -1.83 -5.28
C ILE A 117 5.04 -2.93 -4.74
N SER A 118 4.54 -2.76 -3.51
CA SER A 118 3.69 -3.74 -2.86
C SER A 118 2.29 -3.82 -3.44
N ILE A 119 1.75 -2.72 -4.01
CA ILE A 119 0.40 -2.68 -4.60
C ILE A 119 0.22 -3.73 -5.70
N GLY A 120 1.22 -3.95 -6.55
CA GLY A 120 1.17 -4.99 -7.57
C GLY A 120 0.92 -6.38 -6.99
N ARG A 121 1.61 -6.72 -5.90
CA ARG A 121 1.43 -8.00 -5.19
C ARG A 121 0.06 -8.13 -4.53
N VAL A 122 -0.45 -7.03 -3.98
CA VAL A 122 -1.80 -6.96 -3.39
C VAL A 122 -2.88 -7.35 -4.40
N VAL A 123 -2.74 -6.84 -5.63
CA VAL A 123 -3.65 -7.15 -6.73
C VAL A 123 -3.57 -8.64 -7.09
N ASP A 124 -2.37 -9.18 -7.24
CA ASP A 124 -2.13 -10.56 -7.65
C ASP A 124 -2.73 -11.56 -6.65
N ASP A 125 -2.49 -11.40 -5.37
CA ASP A 125 -3.01 -12.28 -4.32
C ASP A 125 -4.55 -12.33 -4.34
N SER A 126 -5.20 -11.17 -4.49
CA SER A 126 -6.65 -11.08 -4.54
C SER A 126 -7.24 -11.72 -5.80
N ILE A 127 -6.58 -11.57 -6.95
CA ILE A 127 -7.01 -12.18 -8.23
C ILE A 127 -6.98 -13.70 -8.13
N VAL A 128 -5.87 -14.25 -7.61
CA VAL A 128 -5.72 -15.71 -7.50
C VAL A 128 -6.80 -16.31 -6.62
N VAL A 129 -7.10 -15.70 -5.47
CA VAL A 129 -8.14 -16.18 -4.56
C VAL A 129 -9.53 -16.09 -5.19
N ILE A 130 -9.88 -14.94 -5.79
CA ILE A 130 -11.23 -14.76 -6.34
C ILE A 130 -11.47 -15.62 -7.58
N GLU A 131 -10.45 -15.81 -8.40
CA GLU A 131 -10.55 -16.70 -9.56
C GLU A 131 -10.79 -18.14 -9.13
N ASN A 132 -10.03 -18.64 -8.15
CA ASN A 132 -10.18 -19.99 -7.65
C ASN A 132 -11.55 -20.21 -7.00
N ILE A 133 -12.03 -19.24 -6.19
CA ILE A 133 -13.38 -19.29 -5.63
C ILE A 133 -14.45 -19.36 -6.75
N LYS A 134 -14.31 -18.51 -7.78
CA LYS A 134 -15.25 -18.48 -8.91
C LYS A 134 -15.26 -19.81 -9.65
N ARG A 135 -14.08 -20.40 -9.89
CA ARG A 135 -13.95 -21.71 -10.54
C ARG A 135 -14.68 -22.79 -9.76
N HIS A 136 -14.41 -22.93 -8.47
CA HIS A 136 -15.05 -23.94 -7.61
C HIS A 136 -16.57 -23.78 -7.52
N LEU A 137 -17.06 -22.54 -7.39
CA LEU A 137 -18.51 -22.27 -7.39
C LEU A 137 -19.18 -22.58 -8.74
N GLY A 138 -18.43 -22.48 -9.84
CA GLY A 138 -18.92 -22.84 -11.18
C GLY A 138 -18.94 -24.36 -11.42
N GLU A 139 -17.97 -25.09 -10.90
CA GLU A 139 -17.87 -26.56 -11.03
C GLU A 139 -18.91 -27.29 -10.19
N ASN A 140 -19.24 -26.79 -9.00
CA ASN A 140 -20.18 -27.43 -8.06
C ASN A 140 -21.33 -26.49 -7.63
N PRO A 141 -22.24 -26.12 -8.52
CA PRO A 141 -23.31 -25.16 -8.22
C PRO A 141 -24.32 -25.63 -7.16
N ALA A 142 -24.40 -26.92 -6.90
CA ALA A 142 -25.32 -27.54 -5.94
C ALA A 142 -24.67 -27.80 -4.56
N ALA A 143 -23.37 -27.62 -4.44
CA ALA A 143 -22.64 -27.82 -3.18
C ALA A 143 -22.91 -26.71 -2.18
N ASP A 144 -22.59 -26.97 -0.88
CA ASP A 144 -22.64 -25.94 0.13
C ASP A 144 -21.61 -24.83 -0.20
N ARG A 145 -22.14 -23.62 -0.32
CA ARG A 145 -21.38 -22.47 -0.79
C ARG A 145 -20.24 -22.10 0.14
N VAL A 146 -20.45 -22.20 1.45
CA VAL A 146 -19.41 -21.86 2.44
C VAL A 146 -18.29 -22.89 2.37
N ALA A 147 -18.63 -24.16 2.34
CA ALA A 147 -17.64 -25.25 2.24
C ALA A 147 -16.83 -25.12 0.94
N THR A 148 -17.48 -24.83 -0.18
CA THR A 148 -16.83 -24.65 -1.49
C THR A 148 -15.85 -23.46 -1.49
N ILE A 149 -16.22 -22.32 -0.88
CA ILE A 149 -15.33 -21.16 -0.77
C ILE A 149 -14.12 -21.50 0.11
N ILE A 150 -14.34 -22.16 1.25
CA ILE A 150 -13.25 -22.53 2.16
C ILE A 150 -12.27 -23.49 1.47
N GLU A 151 -12.76 -24.46 0.72
CA GLU A 151 -11.94 -25.40 -0.04
C GLU A 151 -11.11 -24.67 -1.11
N ALA A 152 -11.74 -23.80 -1.88
CA ALA A 152 -11.06 -22.99 -2.88
C ALA A 152 -9.94 -22.11 -2.27
N VAL A 153 -10.19 -21.51 -1.13
CA VAL A 153 -9.16 -20.69 -0.45
C VAL A 153 -8.02 -21.57 0.06
N ARG A 154 -8.33 -22.73 0.66
CA ARG A 154 -7.30 -23.64 1.17
C ARG A 154 -6.37 -24.16 0.08
N GLU A 155 -6.90 -24.40 -1.11
CA GLU A 155 -6.11 -24.86 -2.26
C GLU A 155 -4.98 -23.87 -2.61
N VAL A 156 -5.25 -22.57 -2.60
CA VAL A 156 -4.28 -21.53 -3.01
C VAL A 156 -3.54 -20.88 -1.85
N ALA A 157 -4.05 -21.02 -0.62
CA ALA A 157 -3.48 -20.35 0.56
C ALA A 157 -2.01 -20.69 0.78
N GLY A 158 -1.63 -21.96 0.59
CA GLY A 158 -0.24 -22.40 0.71
C GLY A 158 0.69 -21.69 -0.27
N ALA A 159 0.29 -21.63 -1.54
CA ALA A 159 1.08 -21.00 -2.60
C ALA A 159 1.23 -19.50 -2.39
N ILE A 160 0.12 -18.81 -2.05
CA ILE A 160 0.13 -17.36 -1.80
C ILE A 160 0.98 -17.04 -0.58
N THR A 161 0.83 -17.80 0.51
CA THR A 161 1.63 -17.62 1.73
C THR A 161 3.10 -17.85 1.46
N ALA A 162 3.48 -18.92 0.76
CA ALA A 162 4.86 -19.20 0.39
C ALA A 162 5.46 -18.09 -0.46
N SER A 163 4.71 -17.57 -1.43
CA SER A 163 5.14 -16.45 -2.28
C SER A 163 5.37 -15.17 -1.46
N THR A 164 4.45 -14.86 -0.54
CA THR A 164 4.57 -13.70 0.37
C THR A 164 5.78 -13.86 1.29
N VAL A 165 5.95 -15.02 1.94
CA VAL A 165 7.09 -15.31 2.81
C VAL A 165 8.40 -15.19 2.04
N THR A 166 8.48 -15.70 0.81
CA THR A 166 9.67 -15.60 -0.03
C THR A 166 10.03 -14.14 -0.32
N THR A 167 9.04 -13.33 -0.66
CA THR A 167 9.27 -11.90 -0.92
C THR A 167 9.70 -11.15 0.35
N VAL A 168 9.06 -11.43 1.48
CA VAL A 168 9.45 -10.87 2.79
C VAL A 168 10.88 -11.30 3.15
N ALA A 169 11.26 -12.56 2.92
CA ALA A 169 12.60 -13.07 3.19
C ALA A 169 13.70 -12.37 2.36
N VAL A 170 13.35 -11.80 1.22
CA VAL A 170 14.29 -11.00 0.41
C VAL A 170 14.46 -9.60 0.99
N PHE A 171 13.39 -8.93 1.39
CA PHE A 171 13.44 -7.54 1.83
C PHE A 171 13.73 -7.37 3.31
N LEU A 172 13.20 -8.22 4.16
CA LEU A 172 13.33 -8.09 5.62
C LEU A 172 14.78 -8.05 6.13
N PRO A 173 15.75 -8.82 5.57
CA PRO A 173 17.15 -8.73 5.99
C PRO A 173 17.77 -7.33 5.84
N MET A 174 17.27 -6.51 4.90
CA MET A 174 17.72 -5.13 4.72
C MET A 174 17.45 -4.26 5.96
N ALA A 175 16.43 -4.59 6.75
CA ALA A 175 16.12 -3.90 7.99
C ALA A 175 17.18 -4.09 9.10
N PHE A 176 17.99 -5.13 9.01
CA PHE A 176 19.01 -5.50 10.00
C PHE A 176 20.42 -5.11 9.58
N VAL A 177 20.59 -4.51 8.41
CA VAL A 177 21.88 -3.95 7.98
C VAL A 177 22.29 -2.83 8.93
N SER A 178 23.55 -2.79 9.33
CA SER A 178 24.10 -1.77 10.21
C SER A 178 24.58 -0.54 9.43
N GLY A 179 24.70 0.59 10.14
CA GLY A 179 25.21 1.85 9.59
C GLY A 179 24.17 2.64 8.79
N MET A 180 24.62 3.68 8.09
CA MET A 180 23.78 4.64 7.38
C MET A 180 22.85 3.99 6.34
N VAL A 181 23.33 2.96 5.65
CA VAL A 181 22.53 2.21 4.66
C VAL A 181 21.37 1.50 5.35
N GLY A 182 21.62 0.86 6.48
CA GLY A 182 20.58 0.18 7.24
C GLY A 182 19.52 1.14 7.79
N GLU A 183 19.94 2.29 8.31
CA GLU A 183 19.00 3.31 8.79
C GLU A 183 18.11 3.84 7.67
N LEU A 184 18.66 3.99 6.47
CA LEU A 184 17.93 4.46 5.31
C LEU A 184 16.92 3.41 4.80
N PHE A 185 17.32 2.15 4.68
CA PHE A 185 16.49 1.08 4.09
C PHE A 185 15.58 0.36 5.09
N ARG A 186 15.77 0.52 6.39
CA ARG A 186 14.92 -0.10 7.41
C ARG A 186 13.43 0.26 7.27
N PRO A 187 13.03 1.55 7.10
CA PRO A 187 11.64 1.91 6.86
C PRO A 187 11.07 1.27 5.60
N PHE A 188 11.86 1.19 4.52
CA PHE A 188 11.46 0.54 3.27
C PHE A 188 11.17 -0.95 3.48
N ALA A 189 12.10 -1.69 4.09
CA ALA A 189 11.97 -3.13 4.31
C ALA A 189 10.76 -3.48 5.20
N PHE A 190 10.54 -2.73 6.27
CA PHE A 190 9.37 -2.91 7.12
C PHE A 190 8.08 -2.55 6.41
N THR A 191 8.06 -1.48 5.61
CA THR A 191 6.88 -1.08 4.84
C THR A 191 6.47 -2.16 3.84
N VAL A 192 7.42 -2.71 3.08
CA VAL A 192 7.15 -3.83 2.16
C VAL A 192 6.58 -5.02 2.94
N THR A 193 7.21 -5.37 4.06
CA THR A 193 6.77 -6.50 4.88
C THR A 193 5.34 -6.31 5.41
N ILE A 194 5.04 -5.14 5.98
CA ILE A 194 3.70 -4.81 6.51
C ILE A 194 2.67 -4.84 5.39
N ALA A 195 2.96 -4.25 4.23
CA ALA A 195 2.04 -4.22 3.10
C ALA A 195 1.74 -5.62 2.54
N LEU A 196 2.77 -6.47 2.43
CA LEU A 196 2.60 -7.85 1.97
C LEU A 196 1.81 -8.72 2.97
N VAL A 197 2.06 -8.56 4.27
CA VAL A 197 1.29 -9.26 5.30
C VAL A 197 -0.17 -8.78 5.30
N ALA A 198 -0.40 -7.48 5.16
CA ALA A 198 -1.75 -6.91 5.03
C ALA A 198 -2.48 -7.48 3.81
N SER A 199 -1.80 -7.57 2.66
CA SER A 199 -2.34 -8.19 1.44
C SER A 199 -2.76 -9.63 1.67
N LEU A 200 -1.87 -10.43 2.23
CA LEU A 200 -2.13 -11.84 2.54
C LEU A 200 -3.35 -12.01 3.46
N LEU A 201 -3.44 -11.21 4.53
CA LEU A 201 -4.57 -11.23 5.45
C LEU A 201 -5.89 -10.88 4.73
N VAL A 202 -5.89 -9.84 3.90
CA VAL A 202 -7.10 -9.45 3.14
C VAL A 202 -7.47 -10.53 2.13
N ALA A 203 -6.52 -11.08 1.39
CA ALA A 203 -6.76 -12.11 0.40
C ALA A 203 -7.36 -13.39 1.00
N LEU A 204 -6.89 -13.80 2.19
CA LEU A 204 -7.34 -15.02 2.86
C LEU A 204 -8.57 -14.83 3.77
N THR A 205 -8.97 -13.61 4.10
CA THR A 205 -10.10 -13.33 4.99
C THR A 205 -11.19 -12.50 4.35
N ILE A 206 -10.88 -11.27 3.94
CA ILE A 206 -11.88 -10.32 3.42
C ILE A 206 -12.36 -10.74 2.04
N VAL A 207 -11.47 -11.14 1.15
CA VAL A 207 -11.84 -11.58 -0.20
C VAL A 207 -12.83 -12.76 -0.19
N PRO A 208 -12.63 -13.84 0.60
CA PRO A 208 -13.62 -14.92 0.71
C PRO A 208 -14.97 -14.46 1.26
N VAL A 209 -14.99 -13.55 2.23
CA VAL A 209 -16.23 -12.99 2.79
C VAL A 209 -16.97 -12.16 1.75
N LEU A 210 -16.28 -11.29 1.03
CA LEU A 210 -16.87 -10.53 -0.07
C LEU A 210 -17.33 -11.44 -1.20
N ALA A 211 -16.57 -12.48 -1.52
CA ALA A 211 -16.97 -13.48 -2.50
C ALA A 211 -18.28 -14.19 -2.09
N TYR A 212 -18.43 -14.51 -0.82
CA TYR A 212 -19.67 -15.07 -0.30
C TYR A 212 -20.86 -14.13 -0.49
N TRP A 213 -20.68 -12.83 -0.35
CA TRP A 213 -21.80 -11.88 -0.52
C TRP A 213 -22.08 -11.54 -1.98
N PHE A 214 -21.08 -11.38 -2.80
CA PHE A 214 -21.21 -10.87 -4.16
C PHE A 214 -21.27 -11.95 -5.24
N LEU A 215 -20.54 -13.05 -5.09
CA LEU A 215 -20.55 -14.13 -6.06
C LEU A 215 -21.78 -15.03 -5.81
N ARG A 216 -22.55 -15.29 -6.85
CA ARG A 216 -23.59 -16.30 -6.85
C ARG A 216 -23.13 -17.46 -7.73
N PRO A 217 -23.48 -18.73 -7.41
CA PRO A 217 -23.28 -19.83 -8.33
C PRO A 217 -23.96 -19.45 -9.65
N ASP A 218 -23.21 -19.44 -10.74
CA ASP A 218 -23.82 -19.32 -12.06
C ASP A 218 -24.75 -20.55 -12.23
N ARG A 219 -26.05 -20.29 -12.22
CA ARG A 219 -27.02 -21.29 -12.61
C ARG A 219 -26.70 -21.64 -14.06
N ALA A 220 -26.00 -22.77 -14.20
CA ALA A 220 -25.67 -23.47 -15.41
C ALA A 220 -26.10 -22.77 -16.72
N ARG A 221 -25.14 -22.34 -17.52
CA ARG A 221 -25.28 -22.35 -18.96
C ARG A 221 -25.48 -23.83 -19.36
N ARG A 222 -26.73 -24.33 -19.22
CA ARG A 222 -27.16 -25.54 -19.91
C ARG A 222 -27.03 -25.26 -21.40
N ARG A 223 -26.01 -25.77 -22.02
CA ARG A 223 -26.00 -26.19 -23.41
C ARG A 223 -25.28 -27.51 -23.51
#